data_aea0c5642bea0b7b1f12ceb6afde280d
#
_entry.id   aea0c5642bea0b7b1f12ceb6afde280d
#
_cell.length_a   1.000
_cell.length_b   1.000
_cell.length_c   1.000
_cell.angle_alpha   90.00
_cell.angle_beta   90.00
_cell.angle_gamma   90.00
#
_symmetry.space_group_name_H-M   'P 1'
#
loop_
_entity.id
_entity.type
_entity.pdbx_description
1 polymer ?
#
loop_
_entity_poly.entity_id
_entity_poly.type
_entity_poly.pdbx_seq_one_letter_code
_entity_poly.pdbx_strand_id
1 'polypeptide(L)'
;MSLSSRPTFAYTKVMQDSIFTKIIKGEIPSHTVYEDEHTIAFLDINPLSDGHVLVVPKQQIDSLWALPTEVYQHLWAVAQRIAHAMETELKPERVGVVVEGFDVPHAHIHLVPLYDREVLQLHHGYPTDTSSAHLSTTAQRLAAAVPSSGGDASA
;
A
#
# COMPACT_ATOMS: atom_id res chain seq x y z
N MET A 1 -23.11 -22.35 -49.25
CA MET A 1 -23.03 -21.07 -48.50
C MET A 1 -21.99 -21.26 -47.43
N SER A 2 -20.81 -20.68 -47.60
CA SER A 2 -19.69 -20.79 -46.67
C SER A 2 -19.81 -19.69 -45.64
N LEU A 3 -19.98 -20.04 -44.37
CA LEU A 3 -19.92 -19.11 -43.24
C LEU A 3 -18.43 -18.86 -42.89
N SER A 4 -17.92 -17.72 -43.36
CA SER A 4 -16.61 -17.23 -43.01
C SER A 4 -16.57 -16.93 -41.52
N SER A 5 -15.89 -17.77 -40.75
CA SER A 5 -15.57 -17.51 -39.35
C SER A 5 -14.54 -16.38 -39.27
N ARG A 6 -14.95 -15.20 -38.79
CA ARG A 6 -14.04 -14.10 -38.46
C ARG A 6 -13.19 -14.54 -37.27
N PRO A 7 -11.86 -14.40 -37.33
CA PRO A 7 -11.05 -14.62 -36.13
C PRO A 7 -11.38 -13.55 -35.09
N THR A 8 -11.84 -13.99 -33.91
CA THR A 8 -11.99 -13.12 -32.76
C THR A 8 -10.57 -12.82 -32.24
N PHE A 9 -10.00 -11.70 -32.64
CA PHE A 9 -8.80 -11.17 -32.02
C PHE A 9 -9.19 -10.78 -30.58
N ALA A 10 -8.85 -11.64 -29.64
CA ALA A 10 -8.82 -11.25 -28.25
C ALA A 10 -7.71 -10.19 -28.09
N TYR A 11 -8.10 -8.92 -28.06
CA TYR A 11 -7.22 -7.81 -27.75
C TYR A 11 -6.86 -7.95 -26.26
N THR A 12 -5.80 -8.69 -25.98
CA THR A 12 -5.22 -8.69 -24.64
C THR A 12 -4.63 -7.30 -24.45
N LYS A 13 -5.39 -6.43 -23.78
CA LYS A 13 -4.89 -5.11 -23.36
C LYS A 13 -3.71 -5.39 -22.45
N VAL A 14 -2.49 -5.29 -22.97
CA VAL A 14 -1.29 -5.32 -22.14
C VAL A 14 -1.40 -4.12 -21.20
N MET A 15 -1.70 -4.39 -19.94
CA MET A 15 -1.75 -3.32 -18.93
C MET A 15 -0.34 -2.77 -18.78
N GLN A 16 -0.20 -1.47 -18.96
CA GLN A 16 1.06 -0.79 -18.71
C GLN A 16 1.37 -0.89 -17.22
N ASP A 17 2.64 -1.13 -16.88
CA ASP A 17 3.10 -1.18 -15.50
C ASP A 17 2.74 0.13 -14.76
N SER A 18 2.08 -0.01 -13.62
CA SER A 18 1.85 1.10 -12.72
C SER A 18 3.17 1.55 -12.08
N ILE A 19 3.19 2.73 -11.47
CA ILE A 19 4.33 3.18 -10.69
C ILE A 19 4.66 2.19 -9.55
N PHE A 20 3.67 1.56 -8.96
CA PHE A 20 3.88 0.55 -7.91
C PHE A 20 4.46 -0.75 -8.46
N THR A 21 4.06 -1.17 -9.65
CA THR A 21 4.69 -2.31 -10.34
C THR A 21 6.19 -2.04 -10.59
N LYS A 22 6.55 -0.82 -10.97
CA LYS A 22 7.95 -0.43 -11.15
C LYS A 22 8.73 -0.44 -9.83
N ILE A 23 8.11 -0.04 -8.72
CA ILE A 23 8.69 -0.16 -7.37
C ILE A 23 8.91 -1.63 -7.03
N ILE A 24 7.91 -2.49 -7.24
CA ILE A 24 7.99 -3.95 -6.99
C ILE A 24 9.13 -4.59 -7.79
N LYS A 25 9.35 -4.15 -9.02
CA LYS A 25 10.45 -4.61 -9.89
C LYS A 25 11.82 -4.01 -9.54
N GLY A 26 11.88 -3.05 -8.61
CA GLY A 26 13.11 -2.36 -8.24
C GLY A 26 13.59 -1.31 -9.25
N GLU A 27 12.76 -0.94 -10.21
CA GLU A 27 13.06 0.11 -11.20
C GLU A 27 12.96 1.51 -10.60
N ILE A 28 12.13 1.68 -9.58
CA ILE A 28 11.95 2.93 -8.83
C ILE A 28 12.23 2.64 -7.35
N PRO A 29 13.07 3.45 -6.68
CA PRO A 29 13.35 3.27 -5.26
C PRO A 29 12.13 3.61 -4.41
N SER A 30 12.01 2.97 -3.23
CA SER A 30 10.99 3.25 -2.22
C SER A 30 11.56 3.12 -0.82
N HIS A 31 10.88 3.69 0.18
CA HIS A 31 11.19 3.50 1.59
C HIS A 31 10.31 2.36 2.13
N THR A 32 10.78 1.13 1.94
CA THR A 32 10.03 -0.07 2.25
C THR A 32 9.90 -0.29 3.75
N VAL A 33 8.69 -0.55 4.20
CA VAL A 33 8.32 -0.87 5.59
C VAL A 33 8.16 -2.38 5.77
N TYR A 34 7.58 -3.06 4.78
CA TYR A 34 7.32 -4.50 4.80
C TYR A 34 7.33 -5.06 3.38
N GLU A 35 7.79 -6.28 3.23
CA GLU A 35 7.71 -7.02 1.97
C GLU A 35 7.64 -8.52 2.23
N ASP A 36 6.74 -9.20 1.50
CA ASP A 36 6.68 -10.65 1.40
C ASP A 36 6.44 -11.09 -0.07
N GLU A 37 6.09 -12.37 -0.27
CA GLU A 37 5.85 -12.92 -1.61
C GLU A 37 4.69 -12.21 -2.34
N HIS A 38 3.67 -11.73 -1.62
CA HIS A 38 2.41 -11.25 -2.19
C HIS A 38 2.17 -9.75 -2.01
N THR A 39 2.85 -9.12 -1.07
CA THR A 39 2.59 -7.74 -0.65
C THR A 39 3.88 -6.97 -0.43
N ILE A 40 3.86 -5.69 -0.79
CA ILE A 40 4.86 -4.71 -0.40
C ILE A 40 4.18 -3.54 0.30
N ALA A 41 4.83 -2.95 1.28
CA ALA A 41 4.39 -1.71 1.90
C ALA A 41 5.55 -0.73 2.02
N PHE A 42 5.30 0.53 1.71
CA PHE A 42 6.31 1.59 1.71
C PHE A 42 5.68 2.93 2.09
N LEU A 43 6.53 3.85 2.53
CA LEU A 43 6.08 5.20 2.87
C LEU A 43 5.65 5.97 1.63
N ASP A 44 4.54 6.69 1.73
CA ASP A 44 4.11 7.64 0.71
C ASP A 44 5.09 8.84 0.67
N ILE A 45 5.54 9.20 -0.52
CA ILE A 45 6.43 10.35 -0.72
C ILE A 45 5.68 11.70 -0.70
N ASN A 46 4.34 11.65 -0.77
CA ASN A 46 3.43 12.78 -0.60
C ASN A 46 2.48 12.53 0.57
N PRO A 47 3.00 12.38 1.80
CA PRO A 47 2.23 11.87 2.91
C PRO A 47 1.17 12.88 3.38
N LEU A 48 0.03 12.37 3.85
CA LEU A 48 -0.99 13.15 4.54
C LEU A 48 -0.57 13.48 5.98
N SER A 49 0.23 12.61 6.59
CA SER A 49 0.84 12.82 7.90
C SER A 49 2.14 12.02 8.00
N ASP A 50 2.97 12.31 8.98
CA ASP A 50 4.23 11.60 9.21
C ASP A 50 3.98 10.12 9.48
N GLY A 51 4.61 9.24 8.68
CA GLY A 51 4.44 7.80 8.75
C GLY A 51 3.30 7.23 7.88
N HIS A 52 2.75 7.99 6.94
CA HIS A 52 1.74 7.51 5.97
C HIS A 52 2.32 6.37 5.13
N VAL A 53 1.72 5.19 5.22
CA VAL A 53 2.14 3.95 4.53
C VAL A 53 1.14 3.57 3.46
N LEU A 54 1.64 3.10 2.32
CA LEU A 54 0.86 2.43 1.28
C LEU A 54 1.10 0.92 1.38
N VAL A 55 0.03 0.13 1.44
CA VAL A 55 0.07 -1.34 1.44
C VAL A 55 -0.46 -1.82 0.10
N VAL A 56 0.39 -2.49 -0.69
CA VAL A 56 0.18 -2.75 -2.11
C VAL A 56 0.34 -4.24 -2.41
N PRO A 57 -0.62 -4.91 -3.06
CA PRO A 57 -0.43 -6.28 -3.53
C PRO A 57 0.57 -6.30 -4.70
N LYS A 58 1.44 -7.30 -4.76
CA LYS A 58 2.39 -7.42 -5.88
C LYS A 58 1.72 -7.68 -7.22
N GLN A 59 0.52 -8.24 -7.20
CA GLN A 59 -0.30 -8.41 -8.39
C GLN A 59 -0.99 -7.09 -8.78
N GLN A 60 -0.72 -6.58 -9.97
CA GLN A 60 -1.36 -5.36 -10.46
C GLN A 60 -2.82 -5.63 -10.84
N ILE A 61 -3.72 -5.20 -10.00
CA ILE A 61 -5.17 -5.14 -10.23
C ILE A 61 -5.62 -3.75 -9.80
N ASP A 62 -6.39 -3.07 -10.64
CA ASP A 62 -6.76 -1.67 -10.43
C ASP A 62 -7.61 -1.47 -9.16
N SER A 63 -8.67 -2.25 -9.00
CA SER A 63 -9.61 -2.11 -7.89
C SER A 63 -9.32 -3.07 -6.74
N LEU A 64 -9.29 -2.55 -5.51
CA LEU A 64 -9.19 -3.37 -4.30
C LEU A 64 -10.30 -4.45 -4.26
N TRP A 65 -11.48 -4.12 -4.73
CA TRP A 65 -12.65 -5.01 -4.72
C TRP A 65 -12.59 -6.10 -5.79
N ALA A 66 -11.70 -5.98 -6.76
CA ALA A 66 -11.46 -6.99 -7.80
C ALA A 66 -10.32 -7.95 -7.46
N LEU A 67 -9.65 -7.77 -6.32
CA LEU A 67 -8.62 -8.69 -5.86
C LEU A 67 -9.19 -10.09 -5.61
N PRO A 68 -8.47 -11.18 -5.94
CA PRO A 68 -8.81 -12.51 -5.44
C PRO A 68 -8.94 -12.50 -3.92
N THR A 69 -9.90 -13.25 -3.38
CA THR A 69 -10.22 -13.24 -1.94
C THR A 69 -8.98 -13.47 -1.06
N GLU A 70 -8.12 -14.41 -1.43
CA GLU A 70 -6.91 -14.73 -0.67
C GLU A 70 -5.92 -13.57 -0.65
N VAL A 71 -5.72 -12.89 -1.78
CA VAL A 71 -4.87 -11.71 -1.90
C VAL A 71 -5.45 -10.56 -1.07
N TYR A 72 -6.76 -10.34 -1.16
CA TYR A 72 -7.47 -9.32 -0.38
C TYR A 72 -7.32 -9.54 1.13
N GLN A 73 -7.55 -10.77 1.59
CA GLN A 73 -7.43 -11.12 3.02
C GLN A 73 -5.99 -10.96 3.51
N HIS A 74 -5.01 -11.42 2.74
CA HIS A 74 -3.60 -11.28 3.07
C HIS A 74 -3.19 -9.80 3.15
N LEU A 75 -3.63 -8.98 2.19
CA LEU A 75 -3.35 -7.55 2.17
C LEU A 75 -3.85 -6.85 3.45
N TRP A 76 -5.07 -7.16 3.88
CA TRP A 76 -5.64 -6.61 5.11
C TRP A 76 -4.95 -7.13 6.37
N ALA A 77 -4.53 -8.39 6.39
CA ALA A 77 -3.74 -8.93 7.51
C ALA A 77 -2.39 -8.22 7.64
N VAL A 78 -1.72 -7.94 6.51
CA VAL A 78 -0.48 -7.14 6.50
C VAL A 78 -0.75 -5.71 6.95
N ALA A 79 -1.82 -5.08 6.46
CA ALA A 79 -2.21 -3.73 6.86
C ALA A 79 -2.44 -3.64 8.39
N GLN A 80 -3.11 -4.62 9.00
CA GLN A 80 -3.32 -4.68 10.45
C GLN A 80 -1.98 -4.73 11.21
N ARG A 81 -1.05 -5.57 10.78
CA ARG A 81 0.27 -5.69 11.41
C ARG A 81 1.07 -4.38 11.35
N ILE A 82 1.03 -3.71 10.21
CA ILE A 82 1.68 -2.41 10.03
C ILE A 82 1.02 -1.35 10.90
N ALA A 83 -0.32 -1.32 10.97
CA ALA A 83 -1.05 -0.40 11.82
C ALA A 83 -0.66 -0.55 13.30
N HIS A 84 -0.52 -1.78 13.81
CA HIS A 84 -0.02 -2.02 15.18
C HIS A 84 1.42 -1.50 15.38
N ALA A 85 2.30 -1.68 14.39
CA ALA A 85 3.64 -1.11 14.45
C ALA A 85 3.60 0.43 14.48
N MET A 86 2.73 1.05 13.70
CA MET A 86 2.53 2.50 13.70
C MET A 86 2.04 3.00 15.07
N GLU A 87 1.05 2.32 15.68
CA GLU A 87 0.55 2.65 17.02
C GLU A 87 1.66 2.61 18.07
N THR A 88 2.53 1.60 17.98
CA THR A 88 3.63 1.40 18.93
C THR A 88 4.74 2.44 18.77
N GLU A 89 5.18 2.66 17.53
CA GLU A 89 6.37 3.45 17.22
C GLU A 89 6.09 4.94 17.06
N LEU A 90 4.98 5.29 16.40
CA LEU A 90 4.64 6.67 16.10
C LEU A 90 3.68 7.27 17.12
N LYS A 91 2.97 6.43 17.86
CA LYS A 91 2.02 6.83 18.91
C LYS A 91 0.97 7.87 18.48
N PRO A 92 0.32 7.68 17.34
CA PRO A 92 -0.78 8.54 16.93
C PRO A 92 -2.00 8.30 17.83
N GLU A 93 -2.99 9.20 17.82
CA GLU A 93 -4.27 8.95 18.50
C GLU A 93 -5.05 7.80 17.83
N ARG A 94 -4.92 7.67 16.50
CA ARG A 94 -5.54 6.62 15.67
C ARG A 94 -4.70 6.36 14.43
N VAL A 95 -4.91 5.20 13.80
CA VAL A 95 -4.48 4.92 12.43
C VAL A 95 -5.73 4.90 11.55
N GLY A 96 -5.81 5.84 10.63
CA GLY A 96 -6.88 5.91 9.64
C GLY A 96 -6.59 5.02 8.43
N VAL A 97 -7.64 4.56 7.78
CA VAL A 97 -7.57 3.80 6.52
C VAL A 97 -8.29 4.55 5.43
N VAL A 98 -7.65 4.69 4.28
CA VAL A 98 -8.26 5.26 3.08
C VAL A 98 -8.02 4.33 1.90
N VAL A 99 -9.05 4.14 1.09
CA VAL A 99 -8.99 3.44 -0.20
C VAL A 99 -9.75 4.29 -1.21
N GLU A 100 -9.05 4.90 -2.15
CA GLU A 100 -9.67 5.73 -3.18
C GLU A 100 -9.33 5.29 -4.61
N GLY A 101 -8.06 5.07 -4.94
CA GLY A 101 -7.63 4.45 -6.20
C GLY A 101 -7.77 5.32 -7.45
N PHE A 102 -7.79 6.67 -7.32
CA PHE A 102 -7.94 7.56 -8.48
C PHE A 102 -6.65 7.76 -9.26
N ASP A 103 -5.52 7.89 -8.57
CA ASP A 103 -4.27 8.34 -9.18
C ASP A 103 -3.44 7.21 -9.79
N VAL A 104 -3.50 6.02 -9.22
CA VAL A 104 -2.70 4.87 -9.64
C VAL A 104 -3.60 3.65 -9.89
N PRO A 105 -3.60 3.08 -11.12
CA PRO A 105 -4.42 1.90 -11.46
C PRO A 105 -3.81 0.61 -10.89
N HIS A 106 -3.65 0.55 -9.59
CA HIS A 106 -3.09 -0.55 -8.83
C HIS A 106 -3.65 -0.47 -7.41
N ALA A 107 -4.41 -1.48 -6.99
CA ALA A 107 -5.05 -1.52 -5.69
C ALA A 107 -4.06 -1.25 -4.55
N HIS A 108 -4.43 -0.42 -3.62
CA HIS A 108 -3.63 -0.11 -2.45
C HIS A 108 -4.47 0.41 -1.29
N ILE A 109 -3.97 0.20 -0.09
CA ILE A 109 -4.56 0.69 1.16
C ILE A 109 -3.64 1.77 1.70
N HIS A 110 -4.18 2.95 1.99
CA HIS A 110 -3.49 3.98 2.74
C HIS A 110 -3.68 3.75 4.25
N LEU A 111 -2.58 3.67 5.00
CA LEU A 111 -2.57 3.73 6.45
C LEU A 111 -2.02 5.09 6.87
N VAL A 112 -2.86 5.89 7.52
CA VAL A 112 -2.55 7.29 7.82
C VAL A 112 -2.55 7.50 9.33
N PRO A 113 -1.40 7.82 9.96
CA PRO A 113 -1.36 8.20 11.36
C PRO A 113 -2.14 9.49 11.61
N LEU A 114 -3.05 9.48 12.58
CA LEU A 114 -3.85 10.63 12.99
C LEU A 114 -3.39 11.09 14.37
N TYR A 115 -2.70 12.22 14.42
CA TYR A 115 -2.06 12.73 15.63
C TYR A 115 -2.94 13.65 16.47
N ASP A 116 -4.07 14.08 15.94
CA ASP A 116 -5.07 14.90 16.59
C ASP A 116 -6.49 14.54 16.11
N ARG A 117 -7.50 15.27 16.62
CA ARG A 117 -8.91 15.05 16.26
C ARG A 117 -9.37 15.83 15.04
N GLU A 118 -8.49 16.51 14.37
CA GLU A 118 -8.85 17.18 13.13
C GLU A 118 -9.32 16.17 12.10
N VAL A 119 -10.31 16.56 11.33
CA VAL A 119 -10.86 15.70 10.29
C VAL A 119 -9.77 15.48 9.24
N LEU A 120 -9.52 14.22 8.88
CA LEU A 120 -8.62 13.87 7.82
C LEU A 120 -9.05 14.54 6.51
N GLN A 121 -8.32 15.57 6.11
CA GLN A 121 -8.55 16.27 4.85
C GLN A 121 -7.65 15.66 3.78
N LEU A 122 -8.22 14.78 2.95
CA LEU A 122 -7.50 14.03 1.92
C LEU A 122 -6.73 14.90 0.93
N HIS A 123 -7.14 16.18 0.77
CA HIS A 123 -6.51 17.13 -0.14
C HIS A 123 -5.51 18.09 0.51
N HIS A 124 -5.44 18.09 1.83
CA HIS A 124 -4.58 19.00 2.59
C HIS A 124 -3.90 18.19 3.70
N GLY A 125 -2.82 17.48 3.37
CA GLY A 125 -2.03 16.74 4.35
C GLY A 125 -1.46 17.64 5.46
N TYR A 126 -1.07 17.03 6.56
CA TYR A 126 -0.32 17.72 7.62
C TYR A 126 1.10 18.06 7.14
N PRO A 127 1.66 19.23 7.54
CA PRO A 127 3.06 19.50 7.31
C PRO A 127 3.94 18.40 7.90
N THR A 128 4.80 17.82 7.09
CA THR A 128 5.70 16.75 7.51
C THR A 128 7.03 16.82 6.76
N ASP A 129 8.09 16.29 7.36
CA ASP A 129 9.40 16.19 6.70
C ASP A 129 9.37 15.05 5.67
N THR A 130 9.56 15.39 4.40
CA THR A 130 9.62 14.45 3.28
C THR A 130 11.04 14.22 2.77
N SER A 131 12.07 14.66 3.52
CA SER A 131 13.46 14.38 3.16
C SER A 131 13.72 12.87 3.10
N SER A 132 14.56 12.43 2.16
CA SER A 132 14.90 11.01 2.03
C SER A 132 15.50 10.44 3.32
N ALA A 133 16.26 11.22 4.07
CA ALA A 133 16.83 10.81 5.35
C ALA A 133 15.73 10.54 6.40
N HIS A 134 14.74 11.43 6.52
CA HIS A 134 13.63 11.24 7.44
C HIS A 134 12.76 10.05 7.03
N LEU A 135 12.37 9.94 5.76
CA LEU A 135 11.58 8.81 5.24
C LEU A 135 12.30 7.47 5.45
N SER A 136 13.62 7.41 5.20
CA SER A 136 14.42 6.21 5.44
C SER A 136 14.43 5.80 6.91
N THR A 137 14.65 6.74 7.82
CA THR A 137 14.65 6.48 9.28
C THR A 137 13.29 5.99 9.75
N THR A 138 12.21 6.61 9.32
CA THR A 138 10.84 6.20 9.65
C THR A 138 10.51 4.81 9.10
N ALA A 139 10.89 4.53 7.85
CA ALA A 139 10.71 3.21 7.26
C ALA A 139 11.43 2.11 8.04
N GLN A 140 12.70 2.34 8.44
CA GLN A 140 13.48 1.38 9.23
C GLN A 140 12.85 1.11 10.59
N ARG A 141 12.37 2.15 11.29
CA ARG A 141 11.69 1.99 12.59
C ARG A 141 10.42 1.15 12.46
N LEU A 142 9.59 1.44 11.46
CA LEU A 142 8.36 0.68 11.19
C LEU A 142 8.68 -0.76 10.77
N ALA A 143 9.63 -0.97 9.88
CA ALA A 143 10.02 -2.31 9.44
C ALA A 143 10.49 -3.20 10.62
N ALA A 144 11.26 -2.63 11.56
CA ALA A 144 11.71 -3.34 12.76
C ALA A 144 10.55 -3.70 13.72
N ALA A 145 9.47 -2.91 13.73
CA ALA A 145 8.31 -3.11 14.61
C ALA A 145 7.24 -4.03 14.01
N VAL A 146 7.26 -4.29 12.69
CA VAL A 146 6.29 -5.20 12.03
C VAL A 146 6.56 -6.63 12.48
N PRO A 147 5.62 -7.32 13.19
CA PRO A 147 5.81 -8.68 13.62
C PRO A 147 6.04 -9.64 12.45
N SER A 148 7.01 -10.56 12.56
CA SER A 148 7.20 -11.65 11.59
C SER A 148 5.95 -12.53 11.53
N SER A 149 5.65 -13.11 10.37
CA SER A 149 4.53 -14.03 10.14
C SER A 149 4.72 -15.32 10.96
N GLY A 150 4.30 -15.35 12.21
CA GLY A 150 4.46 -16.52 13.10
C GLY A 150 4.18 -16.24 14.57
N GLY A 151 3.85 -15.03 14.95
CA GLY A 151 3.42 -14.71 16.31
C GLY A 151 1.90 -14.80 16.40
N ASP A 152 1.39 -15.89 16.94
CA ASP A 152 0.03 -16.00 17.45
C ASP A 152 -0.29 -14.78 18.30
N ALA A 153 -1.32 -14.05 17.93
CA ALA A 153 -1.95 -13.08 18.82
C ALA A 153 -2.70 -13.86 19.89
N SER A 154 -2.00 -14.32 20.91
CA SER A 154 -2.65 -14.83 22.12
C SER A 154 -3.00 -13.64 23.01
N ALA A 155 -4.32 -13.43 23.07
CA ALA A 155 -5.16 -12.71 24.02
C ALA A 155 -4.88 -11.24 24.25
#